data_bdd4aa2e33a686f8de04de6a7e4b6a9a
#
_entry.id   bdd4aa2e33a686f8de04de6a7e4b6a9a
#
_cell.length_a   1.000
_cell.length_b   1.000
_cell.length_c   1.000
_cell.angle_alpha   90.00
_cell.angle_beta   90.00
_cell.angle_gamma   90.00
#
_symmetry.space_group_name_H-M   'P 1'
#
loop_
_entity.id
_entity.type
_entity.pdbx_description
1 polymer ?
#
loop_
_entity_poly.entity_id
_entity_poly.type
_entity_poly.pdbx_seq_one_letter_code
_entity_poly.pdbx_strand_id
1 'polypeptide(L)'
;QVLSSNNEASLNALLYDLQKKTKADIAVVTLAALDGQPIEDAALNIGRKYKIGDKKLNSGAVVLVVPNDRQARIEIGYGLEGAITDAHAGRILDYYMIPYFRQNNYEKGIIDGTTVLAVDIADYYGVKISASKPIPPTNDEGSGLAVLLFLIIWLSIYFSITKNGGGGGGFY
;
A
#
# COMPACT_ATOMS: atom_id res chain seq x y z
N GLN A 1 -5.69 16.20 11.74
CA GLN A 1 -5.14 16.25 10.37
C GLN A 1 -4.17 15.08 10.20
N VAL A 2 -4.34 14.28 9.15
CA VAL A 2 -3.53 13.07 8.93
C VAL A 2 -2.24 13.38 8.17
N LEU A 3 -2.30 14.34 7.24
CA LEU A 3 -1.14 14.81 6.46
C LEU A 3 -0.61 16.12 7.05
N SER A 4 0.71 16.28 7.10
CA SER A 4 1.34 17.56 7.38
C SER A 4 1.13 18.52 6.19
N SER A 5 1.09 19.83 6.45
CA SER A 5 0.82 20.84 5.41
C SER A 5 1.82 20.78 4.25
N ASN A 6 3.10 20.49 4.53
CA ASN A 6 4.14 20.37 3.49
C ASN A 6 3.90 19.14 2.60
N ASN A 7 3.55 18.01 3.19
CA ASN A 7 3.29 16.77 2.47
C ASN A 7 1.98 16.85 1.69
N GLU A 8 0.96 17.50 2.24
CA GLU A 8 -0.28 17.78 1.53
C GLU A 8 -0.03 18.65 0.29
N ALA A 9 0.74 19.74 0.43
CA ALA A 9 1.09 20.60 -0.69
C ALA A 9 1.88 19.88 -1.78
N SER A 10 2.85 19.03 -1.39
CA SER A 10 3.66 18.23 -2.31
C SER A 10 2.81 17.21 -3.06
N LEU A 11 1.94 16.49 -2.35
CA LEU A 11 1.03 15.52 -2.95
C LEU A 11 0.03 16.20 -3.90
N ASN A 12 -0.54 17.32 -3.51
CA ASN A 12 -1.44 18.11 -4.37
C ASN A 12 -0.75 18.59 -5.65
N ALA A 13 0.51 19.03 -5.57
CA ALA A 13 1.28 19.44 -6.74
C ALA A 13 1.50 18.26 -7.71
N LEU A 14 1.82 17.07 -7.19
CA LEU A 14 1.97 15.84 -7.97
C LEU A 14 0.66 15.47 -8.68
N LEU A 15 -0.45 15.42 -7.94
CA LEU A 15 -1.75 15.06 -8.48
C LEU A 15 -2.27 16.06 -9.51
N TYR A 16 -1.99 17.32 -9.31
CA TYR A 16 -2.29 18.37 -10.27
C TYR A 16 -1.49 18.22 -11.58
N ASP A 17 -0.19 17.88 -11.50
CA ASP A 17 0.64 17.59 -12.66
C ASP A 17 0.10 16.39 -13.45
N LEU A 18 -0.28 15.31 -12.76
CA LEU A 18 -0.93 14.15 -13.36
C LEU A 18 -2.22 14.55 -14.09
N GLN A 19 -3.12 15.26 -13.41
CA GLN A 19 -4.41 15.68 -13.95
C GLN A 19 -4.24 16.51 -15.23
N LYS A 20 -3.30 17.44 -15.23
CA LYS A 20 -3.02 18.26 -16.42
C LYS A 20 -2.59 17.44 -17.62
N LYS A 21 -1.81 16.40 -17.39
CA LYS A 21 -1.21 15.58 -18.46
C LYS A 21 -2.11 14.45 -18.95
N THR A 22 -2.97 13.90 -18.08
CA THR A 22 -3.74 12.69 -18.37
C THR A 22 -5.27 12.89 -18.33
N LYS A 23 -5.74 13.96 -17.70
CA LYS A 23 -7.16 14.15 -17.31
C LYS A 23 -7.64 13.17 -16.23
N ALA A 24 -6.75 12.32 -15.71
CA ALA A 24 -7.02 11.52 -14.52
C ALA A 24 -6.98 12.41 -13.28
N ASP A 25 -7.92 12.22 -12.38
CA ASP A 25 -8.03 12.97 -11.14
C ASP A 25 -8.04 12.03 -9.95
N ILE A 26 -7.17 12.25 -8.97
CA ILE A 26 -7.08 11.45 -7.77
C ILE A 26 -7.43 12.34 -6.58
N ALA A 27 -8.45 11.96 -5.83
CA ALA A 27 -8.78 12.60 -4.56
C ALA A 27 -8.35 11.71 -3.39
N VAL A 28 -7.63 12.29 -2.45
CA VAL A 28 -7.31 11.66 -1.16
C VAL A 28 -8.25 12.21 -0.10
N VAL A 29 -9.00 11.32 0.54
CA VAL A 29 -10.00 11.69 1.55
C VAL A 29 -9.76 10.91 2.83
N THR A 30 -9.78 11.60 3.95
CA THR A 30 -9.76 10.99 5.27
C THR A 30 -11.06 11.29 6.01
N LEU A 31 -11.70 10.25 6.53
CA LEU A 31 -12.91 10.36 7.36
C LEU A 31 -12.59 9.93 8.79
N ALA A 32 -13.30 10.49 9.75
CA ALA A 32 -13.17 10.06 11.14
C ALA A 32 -13.79 8.67 11.35
N ALA A 33 -14.99 8.44 10.79
CA ALA A 33 -15.72 7.16 10.87
C ALA A 33 -16.63 7.00 9.65
N LEU A 34 -17.04 5.78 9.38
CA LEU A 34 -18.01 5.42 8.32
C LEU A 34 -19.46 5.40 8.83
N ASP A 35 -19.67 5.45 10.16
CA ASP A 35 -21.00 5.42 10.79
C ASP A 35 -21.88 4.26 10.31
N GLY A 36 -21.24 3.09 10.09
CA GLY A 36 -21.92 1.86 9.63
C GLY A 36 -22.11 1.75 8.11
N GLN A 37 -21.70 2.75 7.33
CA GLN A 37 -21.74 2.65 5.87
C GLN A 37 -20.59 1.76 5.36
N PRO A 38 -20.81 0.87 4.37
CA PRO A 38 -19.73 0.17 3.68
C PRO A 38 -18.72 1.15 3.06
N ILE A 39 -17.43 0.85 3.17
CA ILE A 39 -16.39 1.75 2.66
C ILE A 39 -16.45 1.90 1.13
N GLU A 40 -16.90 0.88 0.43
CA GLU A 40 -17.14 0.87 -1.02
C GLU A 40 -18.16 1.94 -1.40
N ASP A 41 -19.30 1.95 -0.70
CA ASP A 41 -20.37 2.92 -0.93
C ASP A 41 -19.91 4.33 -0.57
N ALA A 42 -19.17 4.48 0.53
CA ALA A 42 -18.61 5.76 0.94
C ALA A 42 -17.68 6.34 -0.12
N ALA A 43 -16.71 5.54 -0.62
CA ALA A 43 -15.76 5.97 -1.63
C ALA A 43 -16.46 6.33 -2.95
N LEU A 44 -17.38 5.49 -3.41
CA LEU A 44 -18.17 5.73 -4.63
C LEU A 44 -19.02 7.01 -4.51
N ASN A 45 -19.69 7.21 -3.37
CA ASN A 45 -20.50 8.40 -3.12
C ASN A 45 -19.65 9.67 -3.10
N ILE A 46 -18.44 9.62 -2.51
CA ILE A 46 -17.48 10.73 -2.53
C ILE A 46 -17.11 11.07 -3.97
N GLY A 47 -16.69 10.10 -4.75
CA GLY A 47 -16.31 10.28 -6.15
C GLY A 47 -17.42 10.94 -6.98
N ARG A 48 -18.66 10.49 -6.81
CA ARG A 48 -19.85 11.01 -7.50
C ARG A 48 -20.24 12.42 -7.02
N LYS A 49 -20.26 12.63 -5.70
CA LYS A 49 -20.65 13.90 -5.08
C LYS A 49 -19.71 15.04 -5.47
N TYR A 50 -18.42 14.79 -5.43
CA TYR A 50 -17.39 15.78 -5.74
C TYR A 50 -16.96 15.77 -7.21
N LYS A 51 -17.55 14.88 -8.03
CA LYS A 51 -17.29 14.76 -9.46
C LYS A 51 -15.81 14.58 -9.77
N ILE A 52 -15.17 13.66 -9.04
CA ILE A 52 -13.75 13.37 -9.20
C ILE A 52 -13.50 12.77 -10.58
N GLY A 53 -12.56 13.36 -11.34
CA GLY A 53 -12.23 12.97 -12.70
C GLY A 53 -13.05 13.66 -13.79
N ASP A 54 -12.65 13.45 -15.03
CA ASP A 54 -13.40 13.97 -16.18
C ASP A 54 -14.72 13.19 -16.34
N LYS A 55 -15.82 13.91 -16.41
CA LYS A 55 -17.17 13.32 -16.48
C LYS A 55 -17.39 12.43 -17.71
N LYS A 56 -16.75 12.74 -18.84
CA LYS A 56 -16.90 11.96 -20.08
C LYS A 56 -16.00 10.75 -20.09
N LEU A 57 -14.81 10.87 -19.48
CA LEU A 57 -13.81 9.83 -19.43
C LEU A 57 -13.98 8.91 -18.22
N ASN A 58 -14.76 9.29 -17.20
CA ASN A 58 -14.83 8.59 -15.89
C ASN A 58 -13.44 8.31 -15.31
N SER A 59 -12.51 9.28 -15.46
CA SER A 59 -11.10 9.12 -15.13
C SER A 59 -10.75 9.58 -13.70
N GLY A 60 -11.63 9.30 -12.75
CA GLY A 60 -11.46 9.62 -11.35
C GLY A 60 -10.99 8.44 -10.52
N ALA A 61 -10.21 8.70 -9.47
CA ALA A 61 -9.90 7.74 -8.41
C ALA A 61 -10.06 8.40 -7.03
N VAL A 62 -10.52 7.63 -6.06
CA VAL A 62 -10.67 8.08 -4.67
C VAL A 62 -9.85 7.18 -3.76
N VAL A 63 -8.88 7.74 -3.06
CA VAL A 63 -8.14 7.08 -1.99
C VAL A 63 -8.83 7.49 -0.68
N LEU A 64 -9.63 6.60 -0.12
CA LEU A 64 -10.35 6.81 1.14
C LEU A 64 -9.65 6.08 2.28
N VAL A 65 -9.35 6.82 3.35
CA VAL A 65 -8.74 6.27 4.56
C VAL A 65 -9.57 6.66 5.78
N VAL A 66 -9.92 5.69 6.61
CA VAL A 66 -10.75 5.86 7.81
C VAL A 66 -10.01 5.26 9.01
N PRO A 67 -9.11 6.05 9.65
CA PRO A 67 -8.21 5.54 10.67
C PRO A 67 -8.90 4.88 11.87
N ASN A 68 -9.99 5.47 12.36
CA ASN A 68 -10.70 4.93 13.54
C ASN A 68 -11.34 3.57 13.26
N ASP A 69 -11.81 3.35 12.03
CA ASP A 69 -12.42 2.09 11.62
C ASP A 69 -11.37 1.10 11.07
N ARG A 70 -10.10 1.54 10.97
CA ARG A 70 -8.98 0.78 10.39
C ARG A 70 -9.29 0.28 8.98
N GLN A 71 -9.96 1.10 8.20
CA GLN A 71 -10.35 0.79 6.83
C GLN A 71 -9.69 1.76 5.85
N ALA A 72 -9.37 1.24 4.67
CA ALA A 72 -8.90 2.04 3.56
C ALA A 72 -9.37 1.42 2.24
N ARG A 73 -9.63 2.26 1.24
CA ARG A 73 -10.07 1.84 -0.09
C ARG A 73 -9.50 2.75 -1.16
N ILE A 74 -9.17 2.15 -2.29
CA ILE A 74 -8.94 2.87 -3.54
C ILE A 74 -10.10 2.51 -4.47
N GLU A 75 -10.95 3.48 -4.76
CA GLU A 75 -12.05 3.34 -5.71
C GLU A 75 -11.63 3.91 -7.05
N ILE A 76 -11.78 3.13 -8.11
CA ILE A 76 -11.30 3.45 -9.46
C ILE A 76 -12.50 3.69 -10.38
N GLY A 77 -12.52 4.83 -11.05
CA GLY A 77 -13.51 5.10 -12.09
C GLY A 77 -13.27 4.26 -13.34
N TYR A 78 -14.34 3.92 -14.03
CA TYR A 78 -14.34 3.02 -15.20
C TYR A 78 -13.29 3.40 -16.27
N GLY A 79 -13.04 4.69 -16.48
CA GLY A 79 -12.05 5.16 -17.46
C GLY A 79 -10.60 4.91 -17.07
N LEU A 80 -10.34 4.52 -15.82
CA LEU A 80 -8.99 4.18 -15.33
C LEU A 80 -8.77 2.68 -15.17
N GLU A 81 -9.78 1.82 -15.36
CA GLU A 81 -9.67 0.37 -15.17
C GLU A 81 -8.60 -0.26 -16.07
N GLY A 82 -8.33 0.33 -17.25
CA GLY A 82 -7.25 -0.11 -18.14
C GLY A 82 -5.85 0.16 -17.56
N ALA A 83 -5.71 1.19 -16.74
CA ALA A 83 -4.46 1.53 -16.04
C ALA A 83 -4.36 0.80 -14.69
N ILE A 84 -5.45 0.82 -13.93
CA ILE A 84 -5.52 0.31 -12.56
C ILE A 84 -6.76 -0.59 -12.44
N THR A 85 -6.55 -1.89 -12.43
CA THR A 85 -7.62 -2.85 -12.12
C THR A 85 -7.88 -2.88 -10.60
N ASP A 86 -9.04 -3.41 -10.18
CA ASP A 86 -9.35 -3.61 -8.74
C ASP A 86 -8.28 -4.43 -8.02
N ALA A 87 -7.79 -5.50 -8.66
CA ALA A 87 -6.71 -6.30 -8.11
C ALA A 87 -5.39 -5.50 -7.97
N HIS A 88 -5.13 -4.55 -8.86
CA HIS A 88 -3.97 -3.68 -8.77
C HIS A 88 -4.15 -2.65 -7.65
N ALA A 89 -5.31 -2.03 -7.54
CA ALA A 89 -5.66 -1.13 -6.43
C ALA A 89 -5.51 -1.83 -5.06
N GLY A 90 -5.97 -3.09 -4.96
CA GLY A 90 -5.77 -3.93 -3.78
C GLY A 90 -4.29 -4.13 -3.46
N ARG A 91 -3.45 -4.43 -4.45
CA ARG A 91 -1.99 -4.56 -4.23
C ARG A 91 -1.33 -3.25 -3.79
N ILE A 92 -1.77 -2.11 -4.31
CA ILE A 92 -1.26 -0.81 -3.84
C ILE A 92 -1.58 -0.62 -2.36
N LEU A 93 -2.80 -0.93 -1.92
CA LEU A 93 -3.17 -0.92 -0.51
C LEU A 93 -2.29 -1.85 0.31
N ASP A 94 -2.16 -3.11 -0.09
CA ASP A 94 -1.49 -4.16 0.67
C ASP A 94 0.01 -3.92 0.84
N TYR A 95 0.67 -3.42 -0.22
CA TYR A 95 2.14 -3.28 -0.21
C TYR A 95 2.63 -1.90 0.18
N TYR A 96 1.86 -0.82 -0.10
CA TYR A 96 2.35 0.55 0.08
C TYR A 96 1.59 1.35 1.14
N MET A 97 0.41 0.90 1.61
CA MET A 97 -0.38 1.64 2.58
C MET A 97 -0.55 0.88 3.90
N ILE A 98 -1.08 -0.33 3.87
CA ILE A 98 -1.44 -1.10 5.06
C ILE A 98 -0.24 -1.37 5.99
N PRO A 99 0.97 -1.68 5.52
CA PRO A 99 2.12 -1.88 6.42
C PRO A 99 2.44 -0.66 7.28
N TYR A 100 2.30 0.54 6.72
CA TYR A 100 2.45 1.79 7.46
C TYR A 100 1.27 2.07 8.38
N PHE A 101 0.04 1.78 7.94
CA PHE A 101 -1.17 1.97 8.76
C PHE A 101 -1.15 1.10 10.02
N ARG A 102 -0.63 -0.12 9.95
CA ARG A 102 -0.41 -1.00 11.11
C ARG A 102 0.53 -0.40 12.14
N GLN A 103 1.44 0.47 11.71
CA GLN A 103 2.38 1.22 12.56
C GLN A 103 1.83 2.60 12.96
N ASN A 104 0.54 2.89 12.70
CA ASN A 104 -0.09 4.20 12.85
C ASN A 104 0.56 5.32 12.02
N ASN A 105 1.38 5.00 11.04
CA ASN A 105 2.00 5.96 10.13
C ASN A 105 1.13 6.18 8.89
N TYR A 106 -0.06 6.74 9.12
CA TYR A 106 -1.04 6.98 8.05
C TYR A 106 -0.51 7.93 6.99
N GLU A 107 0.23 8.97 7.39
CA GLU A 107 0.79 9.95 6.45
C GLU A 107 1.66 9.29 5.39
N LYS A 108 2.64 8.50 5.81
CA LYS A 108 3.54 7.83 4.87
C LYS A 108 2.81 6.82 3.97
N GLY A 109 1.91 6.03 4.54
CA GLY A 109 1.11 5.09 3.75
C GLY A 109 0.26 5.79 2.69
N ILE A 110 -0.39 6.90 3.03
CA ILE A 110 -1.16 7.70 2.07
C ILE A 110 -0.26 8.25 0.96
N ILE A 111 0.87 8.84 1.32
CA ILE A 111 1.79 9.42 0.33
C ILE A 111 2.33 8.35 -0.60
N ASP A 112 2.86 7.27 -0.06
CA ASP A 112 3.48 6.21 -0.86
C ASP A 112 2.45 5.53 -1.77
N GLY A 113 1.30 5.12 -1.25
CA GLY A 113 0.25 4.47 -2.04
C GLY A 113 -0.33 5.39 -3.12
N THR A 114 -0.59 6.65 -2.79
CA THR A 114 -1.10 7.62 -3.77
C THR A 114 -0.06 7.95 -4.83
N THR A 115 1.22 8.01 -4.46
CA THR A 115 2.31 8.21 -5.41
C THR A 115 2.41 7.04 -6.39
N VAL A 116 2.33 5.79 -5.91
CA VAL A 116 2.33 4.61 -6.79
C VAL A 116 1.15 4.66 -7.75
N LEU A 117 -0.06 4.93 -7.24
CA LEU A 117 -1.25 5.06 -8.06
C LEU A 117 -1.07 6.12 -9.17
N ALA A 118 -0.51 7.29 -8.81
CA ALA A 118 -0.26 8.37 -9.77
C ALA A 118 0.78 8.01 -10.83
N VAL A 119 1.86 7.33 -10.43
CA VAL A 119 2.91 6.89 -11.36
C VAL A 119 2.39 5.81 -12.30
N ASP A 120 1.61 4.84 -11.81
CA ASP A 120 1.04 3.78 -12.64
C ASP A 120 0.06 4.33 -13.68
N ILE A 121 -0.75 5.33 -13.31
CA ILE A 121 -1.63 6.03 -14.26
C ILE A 121 -0.79 6.80 -15.28
N ALA A 122 0.25 7.53 -14.85
CA ALA A 122 1.13 8.27 -15.74
C ALA A 122 1.83 7.36 -16.76
N ASP A 123 2.34 6.21 -16.30
CA ASP A 123 3.00 5.20 -17.13
C ASP A 123 2.03 4.64 -18.18
N TYR A 124 0.77 4.36 -17.80
CA TYR A 124 -0.26 3.89 -18.72
C TYR A 124 -0.55 4.89 -19.85
N TYR A 125 -0.57 6.19 -19.52
CA TYR A 125 -0.76 7.25 -20.51
C TYR A 125 0.52 7.66 -21.23
N GLY A 126 1.67 7.05 -20.90
CA GLY A 126 2.97 7.35 -21.52
C GLY A 126 3.50 8.75 -21.18
N VAL A 127 3.12 9.32 -20.04
CA VAL A 127 3.55 10.65 -19.59
C VAL A 127 4.48 10.54 -18.39
N LYS A 128 5.38 11.52 -18.26
CA LYS A 128 6.27 11.61 -17.09
C LYS A 128 5.70 12.61 -16.08
N ILE A 129 5.66 12.25 -14.82
CA ILE A 129 5.35 13.13 -13.69
C ILE A 129 6.57 13.26 -12.77
N SER A 130 6.58 14.27 -11.89
CA SER A 130 7.70 14.57 -10.99
C SER A 130 7.72 13.65 -9.77
N ALA A 131 7.56 12.35 -9.99
CA ALA A 131 7.62 11.33 -8.94
C ALA A 131 8.17 10.01 -9.49
N SER A 132 8.67 9.18 -8.58
CA SER A 132 9.03 7.78 -8.83
C SER A 132 8.32 6.88 -7.81
N LYS A 133 8.13 5.61 -8.16
CA LYS A 133 7.52 4.66 -7.21
C LYS A 133 8.39 4.52 -5.97
N PRO A 134 7.83 4.66 -4.76
CA PRO A 134 8.53 4.34 -3.54
C PRO A 134 8.84 2.85 -3.47
N ILE A 135 9.87 2.49 -2.70
CA ILE A 135 10.17 1.10 -2.38
C ILE A 135 9.16 0.64 -1.32
N PRO A 136 8.45 -0.48 -1.54
CA PRO A 136 7.54 -0.99 -0.52
C PRO A 136 8.31 -1.30 0.78
N PRO A 137 7.67 -1.11 1.95
CA PRO A 137 8.30 -1.48 3.21
C PRO A 137 8.57 -2.99 3.23
N THR A 138 9.77 -3.37 3.64
CA THR A 138 10.07 -4.78 3.88
C THR A 138 9.30 -5.22 5.13
N ASN A 139 8.50 -6.27 5.00
CA ASN A 139 7.83 -6.88 6.16
C ASN A 139 8.87 -7.74 6.92
N ASP A 140 9.84 -7.08 7.56
CA ASP A 140 10.82 -7.74 8.43
C ASP A 140 10.24 -8.10 9.80
N GLU A 141 8.93 -8.35 9.90
CA GLU A 141 8.35 -8.90 11.11
C GLU A 141 8.74 -10.39 11.22
N GLY A 142 9.87 -10.67 11.86
CA GLY A 142 10.15 -11.96 12.47
C GLY A 142 11.00 -12.95 11.71
N SER A 143 11.43 -12.68 10.47
CA SER A 143 12.27 -13.66 9.75
C SER A 143 13.64 -13.85 10.38
N GLY A 144 14.26 -12.80 10.92
CA GLY A 144 15.56 -12.88 11.57
C GLY A 144 15.56 -13.72 12.85
N LEU A 145 14.57 -13.54 13.72
CA LEU A 145 14.42 -14.31 14.95
C LEU A 145 14.04 -15.77 14.67
N ALA A 146 13.15 -16.00 13.70
CA ALA A 146 12.79 -17.38 13.32
C ALA A 146 13.97 -18.14 12.71
N VAL A 147 14.74 -17.52 11.81
CA VAL A 147 15.96 -18.12 11.24
C VAL A 147 17.00 -18.40 12.34
N LEU A 148 17.18 -17.46 13.28
CA LEU A 148 18.09 -17.64 14.42
C LEU A 148 17.66 -18.79 15.32
N LEU A 149 16.36 -18.91 15.63
CA LEU A 149 15.81 -20.02 16.39
C LEU A 149 15.95 -21.36 15.64
N PHE A 150 15.68 -21.39 14.34
CA PHE A 150 15.92 -22.59 13.51
C PHE A 150 17.39 -23.00 13.50
N LEU A 151 18.33 -22.06 13.39
CA LEU A 151 19.76 -22.34 13.45
C LEU A 151 20.19 -22.85 14.82
N ILE A 152 19.67 -22.28 15.90
CA ILE A 152 19.98 -22.77 17.28
C ILE A 152 19.42 -24.17 17.48
N ILE A 153 18.21 -24.47 17.07
CA ILE A 153 17.60 -25.79 17.16
C ILE A 153 18.38 -26.78 16.31
N TRP A 154 18.74 -26.42 15.08
CA TRP A 154 19.49 -27.27 14.17
C TRP A 154 20.90 -27.58 14.72
N LEU A 155 21.58 -26.55 15.24
CA LEU A 155 22.89 -26.72 15.88
C LEU A 155 22.81 -27.61 17.14
N SER A 156 21.74 -27.45 17.93
CA SER A 156 21.49 -28.27 19.12
C SER A 156 21.29 -29.77 18.76
N ILE A 157 20.52 -30.03 17.72
CA ILE A 157 20.29 -31.39 17.20
C ILE A 157 21.60 -31.98 16.64
N TYR A 158 22.33 -31.19 15.84
CA TYR A 158 23.60 -31.58 15.26
C TYR A 158 24.63 -31.97 16.36
N PHE A 159 24.74 -31.16 17.41
CA PHE A 159 25.64 -31.42 18.55
C PHE A 159 25.21 -32.62 19.38
N SER A 160 23.90 -32.89 19.50
CA SER A 160 23.35 -34.04 20.19
C SER A 160 23.65 -35.36 19.45
N ILE A 161 23.58 -35.33 18.11
CA ILE A 161 23.88 -36.49 17.26
C ILE A 161 25.38 -36.79 17.27
N THR A 162 26.22 -35.78 17.19
CA THR A 162 27.70 -35.99 17.19
C THR A 162 28.24 -36.43 18.54
N LYS A 163 27.59 -36.04 19.65
CA LYS A 163 27.99 -36.45 21.01
C LYS A 163 27.60 -37.91 21.33
N ASN A 164 26.56 -38.40 20.67
CA ASN A 164 26.07 -39.79 20.90
C ASN A 164 26.69 -40.84 19.93
N GLY A 165 27.56 -40.40 19.00
CA GLY A 165 28.23 -41.27 18.02
C GLY A 165 29.56 -41.87 18.48
N GLY A 166 29.96 -41.70 19.75
CA GLY A 166 31.21 -42.20 20.33
C GLY A 166 31.02 -43.34 21.31
N GLY A 167 30.53 -44.51 20.84
CA GLY A 167 30.41 -45.73 21.65
C GLY A 167 30.97 -46.89 20.87
N GLY A 168 32.20 -47.26 21.21
CA GLY A 168 32.98 -48.30 20.61
C GLY A 168 32.36 -49.70 20.64
N GLY A 169 32.60 -50.46 19.59
CA GLY A 169 32.45 -51.85 19.51
C GLY A 169 33.83 -52.46 19.27
N GLY A 170 34.51 -52.84 20.34
CA GLY A 170 35.67 -53.75 20.24
C GLY A 170 35.17 -55.13 19.95
N PHE A 171 35.72 -55.76 18.92
CA PHE A 171 35.61 -57.19 18.71
C PHE A 171 36.93 -57.88 19.15
N TYR A 172 36.79 -58.92 19.95
CA TYR A 172 37.76 -59.96 20.13
C TYR A 172 37.56 -61.01 19.05
#